data_f7addd333ffb0748180ab8506364e7ce
#
_entry.id   f7addd333ffb0748180ab8506364e7ce
#
_cell.length_a   1.000
_cell.length_b   1.000
_cell.length_c   1.000
_cell.angle_alpha   90.00
_cell.angle_beta   90.00
_cell.angle_gamma   90.00
#
_symmetry.space_group_name_H-M   'P 1'
#
loop_
_entity.id
_entity.type
_entity.pdbx_description
1 polymer ?
#
loop_
_entity_poly.entity_id
_entity_poly.type
_entity_poly.pdbx_seq_one_letter_code
_entity_poly.pdbx_strand_id
1 'polypeptide(L)'
;MRTITPRYRGACGRLYRDPLLAASGVPTISLDGTACLFANPSLLGEVTPEHLWKDTWLEWPNPTSTETPGSLSRAFQLALSDLCLGHSTIAVQTSGGLDSLAVLYHACRLFSDRRVISVCGDVLDDNGISTLAVVQELIKSLRLTCELVAVHRKDWTRWPAWSPHGPFRTASPEAHMAMVACAKRLGATTLLSGDGSDELVAAHRFLTKEIGQQLGLRAALQYLRDARHTGPGVAGELLAFAANFAPRRSRIKMYWAVNWPDWCEPRAAAILTPRYQSVATDWASDWSKATLKDHVLNNRSWAEAEAYDAWWPQPYLPPADDLEEGSPFLHEAFVATALGQPLARRYSPDQLTEYHRFKVSVIELFDEDDRRYLPKEKQYFKSLAAEIDNLPGDAPFAVDLGLFDQNALKRETDTATRKLGRSVELWLRDASEQGVLFT
;
A
#
# COMPACT_ATOMS: atom_id res chain seq x y z
N MET A 1 -5.58 8.24 17.50
CA MET A 1 -5.27 7.36 16.34
C MET A 1 -3.77 7.32 16.13
N ARG A 2 -3.14 6.15 16.26
CA ARG A 2 -1.67 5.96 16.15
C ARG A 2 -1.25 5.28 14.85
N THR A 3 -2.14 5.30 13.83
CA THR A 3 -1.78 4.84 12.48
C THR A 3 -0.77 5.80 11.89
N ILE A 4 0.21 5.27 11.16
CA ILE A 4 1.12 6.08 10.38
C ILE A 4 0.31 6.75 9.28
N THR A 5 -0.13 7.97 9.54
CA THR A 5 -0.84 8.80 8.57
C THR A 5 0.03 9.98 8.19
N PRO A 6 -0.06 10.45 6.95
CA PRO A 6 0.68 11.63 6.53
C PRO A 6 0.31 12.84 7.41
N ARG A 7 1.26 13.71 7.59
CA ARG A 7 1.07 15.02 8.21
C ARG A 7 1.48 16.11 7.26
N TYR A 8 0.91 17.28 7.43
CA TYR A 8 1.12 18.40 6.54
C TYR A 8 1.76 19.54 7.32
N ARG A 9 2.98 19.88 6.92
CA ARG A 9 3.67 21.05 7.48
C ARG A 9 3.24 22.29 6.71
N GLY A 10 2.57 23.22 7.37
CA GLY A 10 2.24 24.53 6.80
C GLY A 10 3.44 25.48 6.78
N ALA A 11 3.31 26.59 6.08
CA ALA A 11 4.33 27.64 6.00
C ALA A 11 4.77 28.18 7.38
N CYS A 12 3.91 28.12 8.39
CA CYS A 12 4.24 28.47 9.78
C CYS A 12 5.10 27.42 10.52
N GLY A 13 5.44 26.30 9.86
CA GLY A 13 6.21 25.19 10.43
C GLY A 13 5.42 24.21 11.31
N ARG A 14 4.13 24.46 11.56
CA ARG A 14 3.27 23.56 12.34
C ARG A 14 2.83 22.35 11.49
N LEU A 15 2.61 21.22 12.17
CA LEU A 15 2.12 19.98 11.59
C LEU A 15 0.62 19.83 11.82
N TYR A 16 -0.10 19.46 10.77
CA TYR A 16 -1.54 19.25 10.75
C TYR A 16 -1.84 17.86 10.19
N ARG A 17 -3.00 17.29 10.51
CA ARG A 17 -3.49 16.05 9.89
C ARG A 17 -4.25 16.33 8.59
N ASP A 18 -4.80 17.51 8.45
CA ASP A 18 -5.57 17.96 7.30
C ASP A 18 -4.75 19.05 6.55
N PRO A 19 -4.47 18.87 5.25
CA PRO A 19 -3.76 19.86 4.45
C PRO A 19 -4.52 21.17 4.32
N LEU A 20 -5.86 21.17 4.38
CA LEU A 20 -6.66 22.41 4.35
C LEU A 20 -6.39 23.29 5.57
N LEU A 21 -6.13 22.69 6.74
CA LEU A 21 -5.77 23.40 7.96
C LEU A 21 -4.30 23.87 7.95
N ALA A 22 -3.46 23.21 7.15
CA ALA A 22 -2.05 23.58 6.98
C ALA A 22 -1.86 24.78 6.02
N ALA A 23 -2.81 24.97 5.10
CA ALA A 23 -2.75 26.05 4.12
C ALA A 23 -2.87 27.43 4.77
N SER A 24 -2.03 28.35 4.35
CA SER A 24 -2.08 29.76 4.78
C SER A 24 -2.94 30.56 3.78
N GLY A 25 -4.24 30.69 4.06
CA GLY A 25 -5.18 31.41 3.19
C GLY A 25 -6.15 30.48 2.44
N VAL A 26 -6.52 30.85 1.19
CA VAL A 26 -7.41 30.01 0.38
C VAL A 26 -6.66 28.73 -0.01
N PRO A 27 -7.23 27.55 0.27
CA PRO A 27 -6.61 26.29 -0.14
C PRO A 27 -6.34 26.26 -1.64
N THR A 28 -5.10 25.96 -2.02
CA THR A 28 -4.65 26.01 -3.39
C THR A 28 -3.87 24.74 -3.74
N ILE A 29 -4.33 23.99 -4.74
CA ILE A 29 -3.62 22.82 -5.26
C ILE A 29 -2.48 23.27 -6.16
N SER A 30 -1.31 22.68 -5.99
CA SER A 30 -0.16 22.83 -6.88
C SER A 30 -0.29 21.92 -8.08
N LEU A 31 -0.43 22.49 -9.29
CA LEU A 31 -0.41 21.71 -10.52
C LEU A 31 0.98 21.12 -10.79
N ASP A 32 2.06 21.81 -10.39
CA ASP A 32 3.43 21.27 -10.42
C ASP A 32 3.53 20.02 -9.53
N GLY A 33 3.02 20.06 -8.31
CA GLY A 33 2.96 18.90 -7.41
C GLY A 33 2.06 17.78 -7.95
N THR A 34 0.93 18.14 -8.55
CA THR A 34 0.02 17.18 -9.18
C THR A 34 0.68 16.49 -10.38
N ALA A 35 1.46 17.22 -11.19
CA ALA A 35 2.22 16.65 -12.30
C ALA A 35 3.24 15.59 -11.84
N CYS A 36 3.86 15.77 -10.66
CA CYS A 36 4.80 14.81 -10.12
C CYS A 36 4.19 13.43 -9.81
N LEU A 37 2.85 13.34 -9.66
CA LEU A 37 2.15 12.06 -9.57
C LEU A 37 2.33 11.18 -10.82
N PHE A 38 2.58 11.79 -11.97
CA PHE A 38 2.75 11.13 -13.28
C PHE A 38 4.21 10.85 -13.65
N ALA A 39 5.11 10.97 -12.72
CA ALA A 39 6.50 10.58 -12.89
C ALA A 39 6.83 9.33 -12.07
N ASN A 40 7.72 8.48 -12.57
CA ASN A 40 8.27 7.40 -11.78
C ASN A 40 9.19 7.97 -10.67
N PRO A 41 9.06 7.51 -9.41
CA PRO A 41 8.31 6.31 -8.96
C PRO A 41 6.84 6.55 -8.60
N SER A 42 6.38 7.79 -8.54
CA SER A 42 5.03 8.11 -8.05
C SER A 42 3.92 7.49 -8.90
N LEU A 43 4.09 7.42 -10.23
CA LEU A 43 3.10 6.87 -11.16
C LEU A 43 2.71 5.42 -10.82
N LEU A 44 3.67 4.63 -10.33
CA LEU A 44 3.46 3.24 -9.92
C LEU A 44 2.84 3.10 -8.52
N GLY A 45 2.59 4.19 -7.82
CA GLY A 45 1.99 4.18 -6.49
C GLY A 45 2.97 4.08 -5.33
N GLU A 46 4.29 4.00 -5.62
CA GLU A 46 5.32 3.77 -4.61
C GLU A 46 5.60 5.00 -3.72
N VAL A 47 5.43 6.21 -4.28
CA VAL A 47 5.75 7.47 -3.60
C VAL A 47 4.65 8.51 -3.85
N THR A 48 4.40 9.36 -2.87
CA THR A 48 3.53 10.54 -3.01
C THR A 48 4.39 11.79 -2.98
N PRO A 49 4.28 12.69 -4.00
CA PRO A 49 4.98 13.98 -3.97
C PRO A 49 4.61 14.80 -2.72
N GLU A 50 5.60 15.47 -2.14
CA GLU A 50 5.43 16.20 -0.89
C GLU A 50 4.62 17.51 -1.06
N HIS A 51 4.43 17.99 -2.29
CA HIS A 51 3.95 19.34 -2.60
C HIS A 51 2.63 19.35 -3.39
N LEU A 52 1.65 18.52 -3.02
CA LEU A 52 0.32 18.56 -3.66
C LEU A 52 -0.44 19.86 -3.36
N TRP A 53 -0.12 20.53 -2.25
CA TRP A 53 -0.73 21.80 -1.84
C TRP A 53 0.31 22.90 -1.83
N LYS A 54 -0.09 24.09 -2.25
CA LYS A 54 0.77 25.27 -2.19
C LYS A 54 1.16 25.59 -0.76
N ASP A 55 2.44 25.88 -0.53
CA ASP A 55 3.00 26.24 0.78
C ASP A 55 2.75 25.19 1.88
N THR A 56 2.55 23.92 1.47
CA THR A 56 2.28 22.81 2.37
C THR A 56 3.10 21.59 1.96
N TRP A 57 3.77 20.95 2.91
CA TRP A 57 4.64 19.79 2.69
C TRP A 57 4.10 18.57 3.38
N LEU A 58 3.94 17.49 2.62
CA LEU A 58 3.60 16.17 3.14
C LEU A 58 4.79 15.60 3.89
N GLU A 59 4.58 15.18 5.13
CA GLU A 59 5.58 14.50 5.95
C GLU A 59 5.04 13.17 6.47
N TRP A 60 5.85 12.14 6.40
CA TRP A 60 5.57 10.86 7.02
C TRP A 60 6.21 10.81 8.40
N PRO A 61 5.46 10.48 9.46
CA PRO A 61 6.05 10.33 10.78
C PRO A 61 7.01 9.14 10.79
N ASN A 62 8.21 9.33 11.31
CA ASN A 62 9.09 8.23 11.63
C ASN A 62 8.45 7.40 12.77
N PRO A 63 8.33 6.09 12.62
CA PRO A 63 7.82 5.24 13.70
C PRO A 63 8.87 5.14 14.81
N THR A 64 8.84 6.10 15.74
CA THR A 64 9.65 6.06 16.96
C THR A 64 8.76 5.56 18.08
N SER A 65 8.71 4.26 18.30
CA SER A 65 8.10 3.71 19.49
C SER A 65 9.10 3.73 20.64
N THR A 66 8.74 4.37 21.74
CA THR A 66 9.52 4.30 23.00
C THR A 66 9.30 3.00 23.75
N GLU A 67 8.23 2.27 23.44
CA GLU A 67 7.91 0.97 24.00
C GLU A 67 7.80 -0.06 22.87
N THR A 68 8.81 -0.90 22.72
CA THR A 68 8.78 -2.00 21.76
C THR A 68 8.02 -3.16 22.37
N PRO A 69 6.81 -3.52 21.88
CA PRO A 69 6.13 -4.72 22.31
C PRO A 69 7.04 -5.94 22.04
N GLY A 70 7.12 -6.88 22.96
CA GLY A 70 8.06 -7.99 22.87
C GLY A 70 7.84 -8.95 21.69
N SER A 71 6.67 -8.94 21.03
CA SER A 71 6.34 -9.79 19.88
C SER A 71 5.43 -9.10 18.88
N LEU A 72 5.48 -9.54 17.61
CA LEU A 72 4.56 -9.05 16.55
C LEU A 72 3.09 -9.27 16.93
N SER A 73 2.74 -10.42 17.50
CA SER A 73 1.37 -10.72 17.93
C SER A 73 0.88 -9.72 18.99
N ARG A 74 1.72 -9.39 19.98
CA ARG A 74 1.39 -8.39 20.99
C ARG A 74 1.24 -7.00 20.39
N ALA A 75 2.15 -6.61 19.49
CA ALA A 75 2.08 -5.32 18.79
C ALA A 75 0.82 -5.22 17.94
N PHE A 76 0.44 -6.31 17.26
CA PHE A 76 -0.78 -6.39 16.44
C PHE A 76 -2.05 -6.24 17.29
N GLN A 77 -2.12 -6.93 18.43
CA GLN A 77 -3.26 -6.82 19.35
C GLN A 77 -3.40 -5.42 19.95
N LEU A 78 -2.28 -4.77 20.30
CA LEU A 78 -2.28 -3.38 20.75
C LEU A 78 -2.76 -2.43 19.64
N ALA A 79 -2.28 -2.64 18.41
CA ALA A 79 -2.70 -1.86 17.25
C ALA A 79 -4.20 -1.95 17.02
N LEU A 80 -4.76 -3.17 17.04
CA LEU A 80 -6.20 -3.39 16.92
C LEU A 80 -6.98 -2.73 18.08
N SER A 81 -6.51 -2.86 19.31
CA SER A 81 -7.16 -2.27 20.48
C SER A 81 -7.23 -0.75 20.36
N ASP A 82 -6.15 -0.11 19.92
CA ASP A 82 -6.11 1.33 19.71
C ASP A 82 -7.02 1.79 18.54
N LEU A 83 -6.99 1.07 17.41
CA LEU A 83 -7.82 1.37 16.23
C LEU A 83 -9.32 1.18 16.49
N CYS A 84 -9.66 0.28 17.40
CA CYS A 84 -11.06 -0.02 17.75
C CYS A 84 -11.53 0.72 19.01
N LEU A 85 -10.72 1.61 19.57
CA LEU A 85 -11.09 2.33 20.80
C LEU A 85 -12.30 3.24 20.57
N GLY A 86 -13.37 3.00 21.33
CA GLY A 86 -14.62 3.78 21.24
C GLY A 86 -15.60 3.30 20.16
N HIS A 87 -15.26 2.29 19.35
CA HIS A 87 -16.12 1.76 18.30
C HIS A 87 -16.90 0.54 18.79
N SER A 88 -18.23 0.59 18.77
CA SER A 88 -19.12 -0.52 19.15
C SER A 88 -19.38 -1.49 17.99
N THR A 89 -19.29 -1.01 16.75
CA THR A 89 -19.43 -1.79 15.52
C THR A 89 -18.17 -1.63 14.69
N ILE A 90 -17.49 -2.75 14.42
CA ILE A 90 -16.20 -2.83 13.74
C ILE A 90 -16.41 -3.55 12.42
N ALA A 91 -16.13 -2.90 11.30
CA ALA A 91 -16.08 -3.55 10.00
C ALA A 91 -14.63 -3.95 9.65
N VAL A 92 -14.47 -5.09 9.00
CA VAL A 92 -13.21 -5.59 8.48
C VAL A 92 -13.36 -5.91 7.01
N GLN A 93 -12.58 -5.29 6.15
CA GLN A 93 -12.50 -5.61 4.73
C GLN A 93 -11.78 -6.94 4.57
N THR A 94 -12.46 -7.94 3.99
CA THR A 94 -11.92 -9.30 3.83
C THR A 94 -11.83 -9.69 2.36
N SER A 95 -10.71 -10.32 2.00
CA SER A 95 -10.41 -10.75 0.62
C SER A 95 -10.12 -12.25 0.51
N GLY A 96 -10.24 -13.01 1.59
CA GLY A 96 -9.82 -14.42 1.65
C GLY A 96 -8.29 -14.63 1.76
N GLY A 97 -7.50 -13.57 1.71
CA GLY A 97 -6.05 -13.60 1.95
C GLY A 97 -5.69 -13.62 3.45
N LEU A 98 -4.46 -14.06 3.77
CA LEU A 98 -3.97 -14.18 5.15
C LEU A 98 -4.01 -12.85 5.91
N ASP A 99 -3.71 -11.74 5.26
CA ASP A 99 -3.54 -10.44 5.89
C ASP A 99 -4.86 -9.92 6.45
N SER A 100 -5.89 -9.84 5.61
CA SER A 100 -7.24 -9.44 6.02
C SER A 100 -7.88 -10.45 6.97
N LEU A 101 -7.56 -11.74 6.81
CA LEU A 101 -8.00 -12.80 7.72
C LEU A 101 -7.41 -12.62 9.12
N ALA A 102 -6.13 -12.24 9.24
CA ALA A 102 -5.50 -11.98 10.54
C ALA A 102 -6.22 -10.83 11.28
N VAL A 103 -6.60 -9.77 10.55
CA VAL A 103 -7.39 -8.67 11.12
C VAL A 103 -8.74 -9.15 11.62
N LEU A 104 -9.50 -9.88 10.80
CA LEU A 104 -10.80 -10.42 11.18
C LEU A 104 -10.69 -11.39 12.37
N TYR A 105 -9.71 -12.31 12.34
CA TYR A 105 -9.47 -13.30 13.38
C TYR A 105 -9.26 -12.64 14.75
N HIS A 106 -8.37 -11.67 14.82
CA HIS A 106 -8.11 -10.97 16.08
C HIS A 106 -9.23 -10.02 16.48
N ALA A 107 -9.92 -9.36 15.52
CA ALA A 107 -11.09 -8.54 15.84
C ALA A 107 -12.20 -9.37 16.52
N CYS A 108 -12.52 -10.55 15.99
CA CYS A 108 -13.53 -11.45 16.58
C CYS A 108 -13.15 -11.95 17.99
N ARG A 109 -11.86 -12.18 18.23
CA ARG A 109 -11.37 -12.71 19.53
C ARG A 109 -11.22 -11.63 20.60
N LEU A 110 -10.72 -10.45 20.21
CA LEU A 110 -10.48 -9.36 21.15
C LEU A 110 -11.77 -8.61 21.52
N PHE A 111 -12.77 -8.58 20.62
CA PHE A 111 -13.98 -7.78 20.77
C PHE A 111 -15.23 -8.66 20.72
N SER A 112 -15.25 -9.75 21.51
CA SER A 112 -16.38 -10.69 21.58
C SER A 112 -17.69 -10.05 22.11
N ASP A 113 -17.59 -8.90 22.76
CA ASP A 113 -18.68 -8.07 23.27
C ASP A 113 -19.20 -7.03 22.27
N ARG A 114 -18.56 -6.93 21.09
CA ARG A 114 -18.89 -5.95 20.04
C ARG A 114 -19.39 -6.62 18.77
N ARG A 115 -20.08 -5.84 17.95
CA ARG A 115 -20.51 -6.29 16.64
C ARG A 115 -19.33 -6.21 15.65
N VAL A 116 -18.87 -7.37 15.17
CA VAL A 116 -17.84 -7.47 14.13
C VAL A 116 -18.48 -7.86 12.82
N ILE A 117 -18.19 -7.11 11.74
CA ILE A 117 -18.73 -7.31 10.40
C ILE A 117 -17.57 -7.58 9.44
N SER A 118 -17.59 -8.73 8.78
CA SER A 118 -16.73 -9.04 7.64
C SER A 118 -17.38 -8.50 6.38
N VAL A 119 -16.81 -7.46 5.77
CA VAL A 119 -17.26 -6.89 4.49
C VAL A 119 -16.40 -7.47 3.37
N CYS A 120 -17.01 -8.27 2.49
CA CYS A 120 -16.31 -9.01 1.46
C CYS A 120 -16.80 -8.61 0.06
N GLY A 121 -15.89 -8.28 -0.86
CA GLY A 121 -16.21 -8.14 -2.27
C GLY A 121 -16.53 -9.50 -2.88
N ASP A 122 -17.72 -9.65 -3.46
CA ASP A 122 -18.10 -10.88 -4.17
C ASP A 122 -17.57 -10.85 -5.60
N VAL A 123 -16.36 -11.35 -5.76
CA VAL A 123 -15.64 -11.42 -7.03
C VAL A 123 -15.05 -12.83 -7.23
N LEU A 124 -14.77 -13.18 -8.48
CA LEU A 124 -14.04 -14.40 -8.83
C LEU A 124 -12.55 -14.05 -8.98
N ASP A 125 -11.69 -14.94 -8.47
CA ASP A 125 -10.26 -14.88 -8.76
C ASP A 125 -9.95 -15.38 -10.18
N ASP A 126 -8.69 -15.32 -10.60
CA ASP A 126 -8.25 -15.77 -11.94
C ASP A 126 -8.46 -17.26 -12.19
N ASN A 127 -8.74 -18.06 -11.15
CA ASN A 127 -9.08 -19.48 -11.22
C ASN A 127 -10.61 -19.73 -11.18
N GLY A 128 -11.43 -18.67 -11.11
CA GLY A 128 -12.87 -18.75 -11.01
C GLY A 128 -13.39 -19.09 -9.60
N ILE A 129 -12.57 -18.93 -8.57
CA ILE A 129 -12.93 -19.18 -7.17
C ILE A 129 -13.54 -17.91 -6.58
N SER A 130 -14.74 -18.02 -6.00
CA SER A 130 -15.42 -16.89 -5.33
C SER A 130 -14.70 -16.50 -4.04
N THR A 131 -14.33 -15.23 -3.93
CA THR A 131 -13.79 -14.63 -2.70
C THR A 131 -14.74 -14.82 -1.53
N LEU A 132 -16.04 -14.59 -1.75
CA LEU A 132 -17.08 -14.76 -0.72
C LEU A 132 -17.13 -16.19 -0.20
N ALA A 133 -17.08 -17.19 -1.08
CA ALA A 133 -17.10 -18.61 -0.70
C ALA A 133 -15.86 -18.97 0.15
N VAL A 134 -14.68 -18.44 -0.21
CA VAL A 134 -13.44 -18.65 0.56
C VAL A 134 -13.56 -18.03 1.96
N VAL A 135 -14.02 -16.78 2.05
CA VAL A 135 -14.19 -16.09 3.33
C VAL A 135 -15.22 -16.81 4.22
N GLN A 136 -16.33 -17.27 3.63
CA GLN A 136 -17.37 -18.02 4.36
C GLN A 136 -16.82 -19.32 4.96
N GLU A 137 -16.02 -20.07 4.20
CA GLU A 137 -15.41 -21.32 4.69
C GLU A 137 -14.35 -21.04 5.78
N LEU A 138 -13.57 -19.96 5.66
CA LEU A 138 -12.59 -19.56 6.68
C LEU A 138 -13.27 -19.16 7.99
N ILE A 139 -14.34 -18.36 7.94
CA ILE A 139 -15.13 -17.96 9.11
C ILE A 139 -15.65 -19.21 9.83
N LYS A 140 -16.21 -20.17 9.09
CA LYS A 140 -16.73 -21.42 9.63
C LYS A 140 -15.63 -22.29 10.26
N SER A 141 -14.53 -22.51 9.53
CA SER A 141 -13.41 -23.38 9.94
C SER A 141 -12.70 -22.85 11.19
N LEU A 142 -12.51 -21.53 11.26
CA LEU A 142 -11.90 -20.83 12.40
C LEU A 142 -12.91 -20.48 13.51
N ARG A 143 -14.19 -20.80 13.32
CA ARG A 143 -15.28 -20.55 14.28
C ARG A 143 -15.37 -19.07 14.70
N LEU A 144 -15.22 -18.17 13.74
CA LEU A 144 -15.26 -16.74 14.00
C LEU A 144 -16.71 -16.25 14.20
N THR A 145 -16.93 -15.47 15.23
CA THR A 145 -18.24 -14.87 15.51
C THR A 145 -18.29 -13.48 14.88
N CYS A 146 -18.78 -13.40 13.64
CA CYS A 146 -18.98 -12.15 12.91
C CYS A 146 -20.15 -12.27 11.93
N GLU A 147 -20.63 -11.11 11.48
CA GLU A 147 -21.61 -11.01 10.39
C GLU A 147 -20.84 -10.93 9.06
N LEU A 148 -21.11 -11.85 8.13
CA LEU A 148 -20.52 -11.79 6.78
C LEU A 148 -21.47 -11.07 5.84
N VAL A 149 -20.99 -10.00 5.19
CA VAL A 149 -21.77 -9.21 4.24
C VAL A 149 -21.03 -9.12 2.90
N ALA A 150 -21.71 -9.54 1.85
CA ALA A 150 -21.22 -9.46 0.49
C ALA A 150 -21.47 -8.07 -0.13
N VAL A 151 -20.47 -7.54 -0.81
CA VAL A 151 -20.57 -6.36 -1.68
C VAL A 151 -20.44 -6.84 -3.11
N HIS A 152 -21.54 -6.79 -3.85
CA HIS A 152 -21.58 -7.27 -5.23
C HIS A 152 -21.08 -6.22 -6.22
N ARG A 153 -20.58 -6.67 -7.37
CA ARG A 153 -20.07 -5.79 -8.42
C ARG A 153 -21.10 -4.74 -8.89
N LYS A 154 -22.39 -5.05 -8.89
CA LYS A 154 -23.46 -4.09 -9.19
C LYS A 154 -23.52 -2.90 -8.24
N ASP A 155 -22.94 -3.04 -7.04
CA ASP A 155 -22.89 -1.99 -6.02
C ASP A 155 -21.70 -1.03 -6.23
N TRP A 156 -20.78 -1.35 -7.16
CA TRP A 156 -19.58 -0.56 -7.50
C TRP A 156 -19.96 0.60 -8.45
N THR A 157 -20.81 1.49 -7.99
CA THR A 157 -21.38 2.54 -8.85
C THR A 157 -20.81 3.92 -8.59
N ARG A 158 -20.03 4.09 -7.54
CA ARG A 158 -19.50 5.39 -7.12
C ARG A 158 -18.00 5.42 -7.19
N TRP A 159 -17.49 6.45 -7.83
CA TRP A 159 -16.10 6.87 -7.68
C TRP A 159 -15.89 7.52 -6.29
N PRO A 160 -14.68 7.47 -5.69
CA PRO A 160 -14.40 8.13 -4.43
C PRO A 160 -14.82 9.60 -4.45
N ALA A 161 -15.39 10.05 -3.34
CA ALA A 161 -15.60 11.46 -3.10
C ALA A 161 -14.25 12.20 -3.03
N TRP A 162 -14.31 13.53 -3.14
CA TRP A 162 -13.13 14.35 -2.98
C TRP A 162 -12.43 14.11 -1.66
N SER A 163 -11.09 14.08 -1.69
CA SER A 163 -10.24 13.99 -0.51
C SER A 163 -9.21 15.11 -0.48
N PRO A 164 -9.05 15.82 0.64
CA PRO A 164 -7.99 16.81 0.78
C PRO A 164 -6.60 16.21 0.73
N HIS A 165 -6.47 14.90 0.92
CA HIS A 165 -5.17 14.21 0.92
C HIS A 165 -4.62 13.92 -0.48
N GLY A 166 -5.41 14.07 -1.52
CA GLY A 166 -5.01 13.85 -2.90
C GLY A 166 -5.95 12.92 -3.67
N PRO A 167 -5.64 12.63 -4.94
CA PRO A 167 -6.43 11.72 -5.77
C PRO A 167 -6.33 10.29 -5.24
N PHE A 168 -7.41 9.54 -5.40
CA PHE A 168 -7.48 8.16 -4.96
C PHE A 168 -6.64 7.24 -5.86
N ARG A 169 -5.76 6.43 -5.27
CA ARG A 169 -4.73 5.67 -5.99
C ARG A 169 -4.82 4.14 -5.82
N THR A 170 -5.93 3.63 -5.28
CA THR A 170 -6.13 2.18 -5.19
C THR A 170 -6.42 1.54 -6.54
N ALA A 171 -6.18 0.23 -6.64
CA ALA A 171 -6.44 -0.53 -7.87
C ALA A 171 -7.93 -0.57 -8.27
N SER A 172 -8.84 -0.55 -7.30
CA SER A 172 -10.29 -0.66 -7.51
C SER A 172 -11.06 0.31 -6.60
N PRO A 173 -11.05 1.62 -6.92
CA PRO A 173 -11.65 2.64 -6.07
C PRO A 173 -13.15 2.45 -5.88
N GLU A 174 -13.88 2.01 -6.91
CA GLU A 174 -15.32 1.75 -6.83
C GLU A 174 -15.67 0.60 -5.87
N ALA A 175 -14.85 -0.47 -5.85
CA ALA A 175 -15.00 -1.57 -4.92
C ALA A 175 -14.78 -1.12 -3.48
N HIS A 176 -13.72 -0.33 -3.25
CA HIS A 176 -13.43 0.24 -1.94
C HIS A 176 -14.59 1.12 -1.44
N MET A 177 -15.06 2.05 -2.26
CA MET A 177 -16.19 2.92 -1.90
C MET A 177 -17.49 2.16 -1.64
N ALA A 178 -17.74 1.07 -2.38
CA ALA A 178 -18.89 0.21 -2.12
C ALA A 178 -18.76 -0.52 -0.76
N MET A 179 -17.56 -0.94 -0.38
CA MET A 179 -17.30 -1.53 0.94
C MET A 179 -17.45 -0.50 2.07
N VAL A 180 -16.93 0.70 1.90
CA VAL A 180 -17.12 1.84 2.83
C VAL A 180 -18.60 2.14 3.01
N ALA A 181 -19.35 2.31 1.91
CA ALA A 181 -20.79 2.58 1.96
C ALA A 181 -21.57 1.45 2.62
N CYS A 182 -21.19 0.20 2.40
CA CYS A 182 -21.79 -0.96 3.05
C CYS A 182 -21.51 -0.94 4.56
N ALA A 183 -20.27 -0.72 4.99
CA ALA A 183 -19.89 -0.63 6.39
C ALA A 183 -20.67 0.48 7.13
N LYS A 184 -20.76 1.67 6.54
CA LYS A 184 -21.53 2.80 7.08
C LYS A 184 -23.02 2.48 7.23
N ARG A 185 -23.64 1.90 6.21
CA ARG A 185 -25.07 1.49 6.24
C ARG A 185 -25.35 0.49 7.37
N LEU A 186 -24.37 -0.33 7.72
CA LEU A 186 -24.47 -1.32 8.81
C LEU A 186 -24.15 -0.72 10.18
N GLY A 187 -23.85 0.58 10.25
CA GLY A 187 -23.57 1.30 11.49
C GLY A 187 -22.13 1.16 11.98
N ALA A 188 -21.20 0.68 11.13
CA ALA A 188 -19.80 0.70 11.48
C ALA A 188 -19.26 2.14 11.46
N THR A 189 -18.41 2.45 12.43
CA THR A 189 -17.69 3.71 12.53
C THR A 189 -16.20 3.55 12.27
N THR A 190 -15.72 2.31 12.13
CA THR A 190 -14.37 1.99 11.69
C THR A 190 -14.39 0.84 10.68
N LEU A 191 -13.51 0.93 9.66
CA LEU A 191 -13.24 -0.10 8.67
C LEU A 191 -11.75 -0.45 8.72
N LEU A 192 -11.47 -1.70 9.02
CA LEU A 192 -10.11 -2.22 9.11
C LEU A 192 -9.73 -2.99 7.85
N SER A 193 -8.46 -2.88 7.43
CA SER A 193 -7.90 -3.62 6.29
C SER A 193 -6.63 -4.39 6.67
N GLY A 194 -6.15 -5.24 5.76
CA GLY A 194 -4.87 -5.95 5.86
C GLY A 194 -3.70 -5.23 5.18
N ASP A 195 -3.88 -3.97 4.79
CA ASP A 195 -2.87 -3.21 4.05
C ASP A 195 -1.57 -3.03 4.83
N GLY A 196 -0.45 -2.97 4.14
CA GLY A 196 0.88 -2.81 4.71
C GLY A 196 1.54 -4.11 5.18
N SER A 197 0.81 -5.24 5.18
CA SER A 197 1.35 -6.54 5.61
C SER A 197 2.40 -7.07 4.64
N ASP A 198 2.11 -7.05 3.33
CA ASP A 198 3.03 -7.56 2.30
C ASP A 198 4.35 -6.80 2.34
N GLU A 199 4.30 -5.49 2.46
CA GLU A 199 5.45 -4.59 2.45
C GLU A 199 6.28 -4.68 3.73
N LEU A 200 5.64 -4.92 4.86
CA LEU A 200 6.30 -4.81 6.16
C LEU A 200 6.80 -6.15 6.72
N VAL A 201 6.04 -7.23 6.54
CA VAL A 201 6.31 -8.51 7.22
C VAL A 201 6.35 -9.74 6.31
N ALA A 202 6.02 -9.62 5.01
CA ALA A 202 6.30 -10.70 4.08
C ALA A 202 7.81 -10.83 3.80
N ALA A 203 8.24 -12.01 3.40
CA ALA A 203 9.61 -12.20 2.94
C ALA A 203 9.82 -11.48 1.60
N HIS A 204 10.77 -10.55 1.59
CA HIS A 204 11.17 -9.82 0.39
C HIS A 204 12.11 -10.65 -0.51
N ARG A 205 12.49 -10.08 -1.65
CA ARG A 205 13.52 -10.62 -2.54
C ARG A 205 14.92 -10.43 -1.94
N PHE A 206 15.88 -11.13 -2.49
CA PHE A 206 17.31 -10.97 -2.18
C PHE A 206 17.73 -11.39 -0.76
N LEU A 207 16.96 -12.24 -0.10
CA LEU A 207 17.20 -12.70 1.27
C LEU A 207 18.14 -13.93 1.38
N THR A 208 18.63 -14.46 0.26
CA THR A 208 19.43 -15.72 0.27
C THR A 208 20.60 -15.69 1.25
N LYS A 209 21.32 -14.56 1.34
CA LYS A 209 22.46 -14.38 2.24
C LYS A 209 22.01 -14.36 3.70
N GLU A 210 21.02 -13.55 4.02
CA GLU A 210 20.49 -13.36 5.38
C GLU A 210 19.89 -14.67 5.91
N ILE A 211 19.14 -15.40 5.08
CA ILE A 211 18.58 -16.72 5.39
C ILE A 211 19.71 -17.73 5.58
N GLY A 212 20.71 -17.76 4.70
CA GLY A 212 21.86 -18.66 4.83
C GLY A 212 22.65 -18.44 6.11
N GLN A 213 22.80 -17.21 6.53
CA GLN A 213 23.51 -16.84 7.75
C GLN A 213 22.72 -17.18 9.04
N GLN A 214 21.39 -17.00 9.02
CA GLN A 214 20.56 -17.15 10.24
C GLN A 214 19.90 -18.53 10.34
N LEU A 215 19.44 -19.09 9.23
CA LEU A 215 18.67 -20.34 9.18
C LEU A 215 19.45 -21.50 8.54
N GLY A 216 20.64 -21.23 8.00
CA GLY A 216 21.54 -22.22 7.42
C GLY A 216 21.34 -22.49 5.93
N LEU A 217 22.28 -23.24 5.34
CA LEU A 217 22.36 -23.48 3.90
C LEU A 217 21.12 -24.18 3.32
N ARG A 218 20.52 -25.13 4.06
CA ARG A 218 19.32 -25.84 3.61
C ARG A 218 18.15 -24.88 3.41
N ALA A 219 17.95 -23.96 4.34
CA ALA A 219 16.92 -22.93 4.25
C ALA A 219 17.16 -21.98 3.07
N ALA A 220 18.43 -21.56 2.85
CA ALA A 220 18.79 -20.72 1.71
C ALA A 220 18.53 -21.42 0.37
N LEU A 221 18.84 -22.71 0.24
CA LEU A 221 18.54 -23.48 -0.96
C LEU A 221 17.04 -23.65 -1.21
N GLN A 222 16.25 -23.82 -0.13
CA GLN A 222 14.79 -23.85 -0.25
C GLN A 222 14.24 -22.49 -0.70
N TYR A 223 14.73 -21.40 -0.09
CA TYR A 223 14.35 -20.05 -0.48
C TYR A 223 14.68 -19.77 -1.95
N LEU A 224 15.86 -20.17 -2.44
CA LEU A 224 16.23 -20.03 -3.87
C LEU A 224 15.28 -20.79 -4.81
N ARG A 225 14.79 -21.97 -4.39
CA ARG A 225 13.80 -22.73 -5.18
C ARG A 225 12.48 -21.99 -5.25
N ASP A 226 12.03 -21.41 -4.14
CA ASP A 226 10.79 -20.64 -4.06
C ASP A 226 10.93 -19.31 -4.84
N ALA A 227 12.07 -18.62 -4.70
CA ALA A 227 12.35 -17.35 -5.38
C ALA A 227 12.37 -17.44 -6.92
N ARG A 228 12.44 -18.65 -7.51
CA ARG A 228 12.37 -18.83 -8.98
C ARG A 228 11.09 -18.26 -9.60
N HIS A 229 10.02 -18.15 -8.84
CA HIS A 229 8.73 -17.64 -9.27
C HIS A 229 8.52 -16.14 -8.98
N THR A 230 9.48 -15.50 -8.30
CA THR A 230 9.46 -14.06 -8.03
C THR A 230 10.22 -13.29 -9.12
N GLY A 231 9.91 -12.02 -9.35
CA GLY A 231 10.42 -11.12 -10.39
C GLY A 231 11.80 -11.48 -10.99
N PRO A 232 12.96 -11.08 -10.35
CA PRO A 232 14.29 -11.37 -10.94
C PRO A 232 14.73 -12.83 -10.81
N GLY A 233 14.00 -13.68 -10.05
CA GLY A 233 14.26 -15.10 -9.89
C GLY A 233 15.61 -15.43 -9.28
N VAL A 234 16.06 -16.68 -9.48
CA VAL A 234 17.35 -17.18 -8.96
C VAL A 234 18.54 -16.34 -9.46
N ALA A 235 18.49 -15.85 -10.68
CA ALA A 235 19.55 -15.02 -11.23
C ALA A 235 19.70 -13.69 -10.45
N GLY A 236 18.59 -13.07 -10.08
CA GLY A 236 18.60 -11.87 -9.24
C GLY A 236 19.17 -12.13 -7.85
N GLU A 237 18.83 -13.26 -7.22
CA GLU A 237 19.36 -13.66 -5.92
C GLU A 237 20.90 -13.87 -5.96
N LEU A 238 21.41 -14.55 -6.99
CA LEU A 238 22.84 -14.75 -7.18
C LEU A 238 23.58 -13.44 -7.46
N LEU A 239 22.96 -12.55 -8.24
CA LEU A 239 23.53 -11.23 -8.51
C LEU A 239 23.54 -10.37 -7.23
N ALA A 240 22.51 -10.43 -6.41
CA ALA A 240 22.47 -9.76 -5.10
C ALA A 240 23.59 -10.23 -4.18
N PHE A 241 23.86 -11.54 -4.17
CA PHE A 241 24.98 -12.10 -3.42
C PHE A 241 26.31 -11.55 -3.92
N ALA A 242 26.55 -11.56 -5.25
CA ALA A 242 27.77 -11.03 -5.86
C ALA A 242 27.92 -9.51 -5.62
N ALA A 243 26.82 -8.76 -5.64
CA ALA A 243 26.81 -7.31 -5.44
C ALA A 243 27.31 -6.86 -4.05
N ASN A 244 27.34 -7.76 -3.04
CA ASN A 244 27.91 -7.43 -1.73
C ASN A 244 29.42 -7.09 -1.82
N PHE A 245 30.13 -7.57 -2.84
CA PHE A 245 31.54 -7.28 -3.08
C PHE A 245 31.75 -5.98 -3.90
N ALA A 246 30.69 -5.38 -4.42
CA ALA A 246 30.78 -4.14 -5.19
C ALA A 246 30.83 -2.90 -4.28
N PRO A 247 31.42 -1.77 -4.76
CA PRO A 247 31.32 -0.48 -4.08
C PRO A 247 29.87 -0.09 -3.81
N ARG A 248 29.58 0.52 -2.67
CA ARG A 248 28.21 0.83 -2.17
C ARG A 248 27.31 1.45 -3.24
N ARG A 249 27.81 2.49 -3.94
CA ARG A 249 27.03 3.17 -4.98
C ARG A 249 26.70 2.27 -6.17
N SER A 250 27.68 1.46 -6.61
CA SER A 250 27.48 0.50 -7.70
C SER A 250 26.50 -0.59 -7.30
N ARG A 251 26.60 -1.09 -6.07
CA ARG A 251 25.69 -2.08 -5.51
C ARG A 251 24.23 -1.64 -5.59
N ILE A 252 23.91 -0.41 -5.15
CA ILE A 252 22.53 0.10 -5.18
C ILE A 252 22.07 0.41 -6.61
N LYS A 253 22.93 0.94 -7.48
CA LYS A 253 22.58 1.11 -8.90
C LYS A 253 22.26 -0.22 -9.58
N MET A 254 23.02 -1.28 -9.28
CA MET A 254 22.73 -2.63 -9.80
C MET A 254 21.38 -3.17 -9.25
N TYR A 255 21.10 -2.95 -7.98
CA TYR A 255 19.82 -3.29 -7.38
C TYR A 255 18.65 -2.61 -8.11
N TRP A 256 18.73 -1.29 -8.34
CA TRP A 256 17.69 -0.57 -9.07
C TRP A 256 17.58 -1.03 -10.53
N ALA A 257 18.69 -1.25 -11.22
CA ALA A 257 18.64 -1.74 -12.61
C ALA A 257 17.94 -3.09 -12.74
N VAL A 258 17.99 -3.94 -11.71
CA VAL A 258 17.35 -5.26 -11.68
C VAL A 258 15.91 -5.17 -11.17
N ASN A 259 15.64 -4.35 -10.16
CA ASN A 259 14.40 -4.36 -9.41
C ASN A 259 13.46 -3.18 -9.75
N TRP A 260 14.04 -2.02 -9.98
CA TRP A 260 13.34 -0.75 -10.24
C TRP A 260 13.97 -0.02 -11.44
N PRO A 261 13.99 -0.61 -12.65
CA PRO A 261 14.67 -0.03 -13.81
C PRO A 261 14.19 1.38 -14.14
N ASP A 262 12.92 1.67 -13.94
CA ASP A 262 12.32 2.98 -14.17
C ASP A 262 12.87 4.09 -13.24
N TRP A 263 13.44 3.72 -12.08
CA TRP A 263 14.08 4.69 -11.18
C TRP A 263 15.49 5.10 -11.66
N CYS A 264 16.08 4.29 -12.55
CA CYS A 264 17.37 4.60 -13.16
C CYS A 264 17.26 5.68 -14.25
N GLU A 265 16.09 5.76 -14.90
CA GLU A 265 15.77 6.69 -15.98
C GLU A 265 14.48 7.45 -15.66
N PRO A 266 14.55 8.46 -14.76
CA PRO A 266 13.37 9.23 -14.38
C PRO A 266 12.70 9.88 -15.59
N ARG A 267 11.39 9.64 -15.73
CA ARG A 267 10.58 10.19 -16.81
C ARG A 267 9.15 10.40 -16.33
N ALA A 268 8.48 11.33 -16.96
CA ALA A 268 7.07 11.62 -16.73
C ALA A 268 6.19 11.04 -17.85
N ALA A 269 4.91 10.79 -17.54
CA ALA A 269 3.93 10.32 -18.50
C ALA A 269 3.72 11.33 -19.64
N ALA A 270 3.55 10.82 -20.86
CA ALA A 270 3.40 11.62 -22.07
C ALA A 270 2.08 12.44 -22.10
N ILE A 271 1.10 12.12 -21.27
CA ILE A 271 -0.17 12.85 -21.20
C ILE A 271 -0.03 14.26 -20.61
N LEU A 272 1.04 14.54 -19.88
CA LEU A 272 1.33 15.88 -19.37
C LEU A 272 1.71 16.83 -20.52
N THR A 273 1.37 18.12 -20.39
CA THR A 273 1.91 19.13 -21.30
C THR A 273 3.43 19.28 -21.10
N PRO A 274 4.20 19.79 -22.09
CA PRO A 274 5.67 19.84 -22.03
C PRO A 274 6.23 20.53 -20.80
N ARG A 275 5.57 21.58 -20.31
CA ARG A 275 5.94 22.28 -19.06
C ARG A 275 5.92 21.30 -17.88
N TYR A 276 4.81 20.61 -17.71
CA TYR A 276 4.61 19.71 -16.57
C TYR A 276 5.38 18.39 -16.70
N GLN A 277 5.69 17.94 -17.92
CA GLN A 277 6.64 16.84 -18.13
C GLN A 277 8.02 17.18 -17.58
N SER A 278 8.52 18.41 -17.85
CA SER A 278 9.81 18.85 -17.31
C SER A 278 9.80 18.88 -15.77
N VAL A 279 8.81 19.54 -15.18
CA VAL A 279 8.67 19.62 -13.71
C VAL A 279 8.64 18.23 -13.06
N ALA A 280 7.83 17.33 -13.58
CA ALA A 280 7.68 15.97 -13.05
C ALA A 280 8.97 15.14 -13.23
N THR A 281 9.67 15.28 -14.35
CA THR A 281 10.95 14.58 -14.62
C THR A 281 12.06 15.10 -13.69
N ASP A 282 12.14 16.41 -13.48
CA ASP A 282 13.11 17.02 -12.56
C ASP A 282 12.89 16.54 -11.13
N TRP A 283 11.64 16.55 -10.65
CA TRP A 283 11.28 16.01 -9.35
C TRP A 283 11.71 14.54 -9.21
N ALA A 284 11.36 13.68 -10.17
CA ALA A 284 11.72 12.27 -10.16
C ALA A 284 13.24 12.05 -10.14
N SER A 285 13.98 12.88 -10.88
CA SER A 285 15.46 12.85 -10.91
C SER A 285 16.04 13.19 -9.53
N ASP A 286 15.51 14.22 -8.88
CA ASP A 286 16.00 14.66 -7.56
C ASP A 286 15.61 13.67 -6.47
N TRP A 287 14.40 13.11 -6.51
CA TRP A 287 13.99 12.02 -5.64
C TRP A 287 14.91 10.80 -5.78
N SER A 288 15.19 10.36 -7.02
CA SER A 288 16.07 9.22 -7.29
C SER A 288 17.49 9.45 -6.76
N LYS A 289 18.04 10.67 -6.94
CA LYS A 289 19.35 11.02 -6.40
C LYS A 289 19.37 11.00 -4.87
N ALA A 290 18.33 11.53 -4.24
CA ALA A 290 18.20 11.58 -2.78
C ALA A 290 18.09 10.17 -2.18
N THR A 291 17.25 9.32 -2.75
CA THR A 291 17.05 7.93 -2.31
C THR A 291 18.30 7.08 -2.51
N LEU A 292 18.98 7.23 -3.69
CA LEU A 292 20.28 6.58 -3.92
C LEU A 292 21.31 6.99 -2.85
N LYS A 293 21.38 8.28 -2.53
CA LYS A 293 22.29 8.81 -1.52
C LYS A 293 21.99 8.21 -0.15
N ASP A 294 20.72 8.10 0.21
CA ASP A 294 20.29 7.53 1.50
C ASP A 294 20.68 6.05 1.62
N HIS A 295 20.42 5.22 0.59
CA HIS A 295 20.88 3.83 0.58
C HIS A 295 22.40 3.70 0.72
N VAL A 296 23.16 4.54 0.02
CA VAL A 296 24.63 4.52 0.07
C VAL A 296 25.16 4.93 1.44
N LEU A 297 24.58 5.95 2.06
CA LEU A 297 24.96 6.40 3.41
C LEU A 297 24.69 5.33 4.47
N ASN A 298 23.53 4.68 4.39
CA ASN A 298 23.14 3.60 5.30
C ASN A 298 23.78 2.24 4.96
N ASN A 299 24.61 2.17 3.89
CA ASN A 299 25.31 0.96 3.47
C ASN A 299 24.39 -0.26 3.26
N ARG A 300 23.15 -0.07 2.80
CA ARG A 300 22.17 -1.14 2.66
C ARG A 300 22.64 -2.25 1.71
N SER A 301 22.35 -3.50 2.08
CA SER A 301 22.36 -4.64 1.15
C SER A 301 21.18 -4.53 0.18
N TRP A 302 21.07 -5.42 -0.81
CA TRP A 302 19.89 -5.47 -1.69
C TRP A 302 18.63 -5.84 -0.92
N ALA A 303 18.72 -6.78 0.02
CA ALA A 303 17.59 -7.16 0.87
C ALA A 303 17.10 -6.00 1.76
N GLU A 304 18.03 -5.25 2.35
CA GLU A 304 17.71 -4.07 3.17
C GLU A 304 17.17 -2.91 2.32
N ALA A 305 17.70 -2.72 1.09
CA ALA A 305 17.18 -1.73 0.17
C ALA A 305 15.78 -2.09 -0.31
N GLU A 306 15.51 -3.36 -0.66
CA GLU A 306 14.20 -3.86 -1.03
C GLU A 306 13.17 -3.68 0.09
N ALA A 307 13.53 -4.04 1.32
CA ALA A 307 12.64 -3.87 2.47
C ALA A 307 12.36 -2.39 2.77
N TYR A 308 13.32 -1.51 2.53
CA TYR A 308 13.17 -0.06 2.66
C TYR A 308 12.28 0.50 1.56
N ASP A 309 12.55 0.19 0.30
CA ASP A 309 11.81 0.72 -0.86
C ASP A 309 10.37 0.19 -0.91
N ALA A 310 10.14 -1.05 -0.52
CA ALA A 310 8.79 -1.62 -0.44
C ALA A 310 7.92 -0.97 0.65
N TRP A 311 8.53 -0.52 1.73
CA TRP A 311 7.85 0.09 2.86
C TRP A 311 7.79 1.61 2.78
N TRP A 312 8.81 2.27 2.29
CA TRP A 312 9.03 3.70 2.39
C TRP A 312 8.63 4.50 1.15
N PRO A 313 7.97 5.62 1.39
CA PRO A 313 6.85 5.85 2.29
C PRO A 313 5.58 5.30 1.66
N GLN A 314 4.84 4.49 2.38
CA GLN A 314 3.58 3.95 1.86
C GLN A 314 2.63 5.10 1.51
N PRO A 315 2.16 5.20 0.26
CA PRO A 315 1.32 6.29 -0.19
C PRO A 315 -0.16 6.07 0.20
N TYR A 316 -0.40 5.70 1.46
CA TYR A 316 -1.76 5.58 1.95
C TYR A 316 -2.34 6.96 2.22
N LEU A 317 -3.24 7.41 1.35
CA LEU A 317 -3.99 8.64 1.50
C LEU A 317 -5.45 8.27 1.81
N PRO A 318 -5.90 8.44 3.06
CA PRO A 318 -7.26 8.11 3.43
C PRO A 318 -8.26 9.01 2.69
N PRO A 319 -9.40 8.49 2.25
CA PRO A 319 -10.47 9.32 1.72
C PRO A 319 -11.02 10.26 2.78
N ALA A 320 -11.57 11.39 2.36
CA ALA A 320 -12.33 12.28 3.24
C ALA A 320 -13.71 11.66 3.48
N ASP A 321 -13.86 10.87 4.53
CA ASP A 321 -15.13 10.27 4.94
C ASP A 321 -15.23 10.24 6.48
N ASP A 322 -16.48 10.13 6.99
CA ASP A 322 -16.79 10.01 8.42
C ASP A 322 -16.42 8.63 8.99
N LEU A 323 -16.12 7.64 8.14
CA LEU A 323 -15.69 6.32 8.56
C LEU A 323 -14.17 6.35 8.82
N GLU A 324 -13.77 5.95 10.02
CA GLU A 324 -12.35 5.80 10.32
C GLU A 324 -11.79 4.54 9.64
N GLU A 325 -10.85 4.71 8.72
CA GLU A 325 -10.15 3.61 8.08
C GLU A 325 -8.77 3.38 8.71
N GLY A 326 -8.37 2.11 8.85
CA GLY A 326 -7.07 1.79 9.41
C GLY A 326 -6.62 0.36 9.13
N SER A 327 -5.30 0.15 9.27
CA SER A 327 -4.71 -1.19 9.26
C SER A 327 -3.83 -1.38 10.49
N PRO A 328 -4.00 -2.51 11.22
CA PRO A 328 -3.12 -2.83 12.33
C PRO A 328 -1.65 -2.96 11.91
N PHE A 329 -1.40 -3.39 10.66
CA PHE A 329 -0.05 -3.49 10.10
C PHE A 329 0.62 -2.12 9.91
N LEU A 330 -0.16 -1.06 9.70
CA LEU A 330 0.32 0.32 9.54
C LEU A 330 0.32 1.12 10.86
N HIS A 331 -0.01 0.48 11.98
CA HIS A 331 0.03 1.12 13.28
C HIS A 331 1.48 1.30 13.75
N GLU A 332 1.82 2.47 14.33
CA GLU A 332 3.20 2.82 14.67
C GLU A 332 3.91 1.78 15.56
N ALA A 333 3.22 1.19 16.53
CA ALA A 333 3.79 0.17 17.41
C ALA A 333 4.09 -1.14 16.66
N PHE A 334 3.23 -1.54 15.72
CA PHE A 334 3.46 -2.72 14.90
C PHE A 334 4.63 -2.50 13.94
N VAL A 335 4.63 -1.36 13.25
CA VAL A 335 5.70 -0.98 12.31
C VAL A 335 7.06 -0.94 13.02
N ALA A 336 7.15 -0.27 14.18
CA ALA A 336 8.40 -0.21 14.94
C ALA A 336 8.91 -1.61 15.34
N THR A 337 7.99 -2.51 15.76
CA THR A 337 8.31 -3.89 16.10
C THR A 337 8.78 -4.70 14.89
N ALA A 338 8.09 -4.56 13.75
CA ALA A 338 8.38 -5.27 12.51
C ALA A 338 9.72 -4.83 11.89
N LEU A 339 10.00 -3.53 11.87
CA LEU A 339 11.27 -2.98 11.38
C LEU A 339 12.47 -3.39 12.27
N GLY A 340 12.23 -3.64 13.56
CA GLY A 340 13.25 -4.14 14.48
C GLY A 340 13.58 -5.62 14.31
N GLN A 341 12.83 -6.38 13.50
CA GLN A 341 13.07 -7.82 13.32
C GLN A 341 14.08 -8.09 12.19
N PRO A 342 14.94 -9.12 12.35
CA PRO A 342 15.81 -9.58 11.28
C PRO A 342 15.01 -10.02 10.05
N LEU A 343 15.42 -9.59 8.87
CA LEU A 343 14.72 -9.87 7.60
C LEU A 343 14.55 -11.37 7.33
N ALA A 344 15.54 -12.20 7.71
CA ALA A 344 15.45 -13.65 7.53
C ALA A 344 14.31 -14.32 8.31
N ARG A 345 13.80 -13.68 9.38
CA ARG A 345 12.64 -14.20 10.13
C ARG A 345 11.33 -14.11 9.38
N ARG A 346 11.29 -13.34 8.28
CA ARG A 346 10.10 -13.24 7.42
C ARG A 346 9.89 -14.46 6.52
N TYR A 347 10.85 -15.40 6.50
CA TYR A 347 10.81 -16.64 5.75
C TYR A 347 11.02 -17.85 6.67
N SER A 348 10.27 -18.95 6.45
CA SER A 348 10.50 -20.21 7.13
C SER A 348 10.42 -21.39 6.17
N PRO A 349 11.49 -22.20 6.04
CA PRO A 349 11.49 -23.39 5.20
C PRO A 349 10.56 -24.50 5.69
N ASP A 350 10.15 -24.46 6.97
CA ASP A 350 9.37 -25.51 7.62
C ASP A 350 7.86 -25.41 7.32
N GLN A 351 7.42 -24.30 6.70
CA GLN A 351 6.03 -24.16 6.29
C GLN A 351 5.70 -25.01 5.06
N LEU A 352 4.47 -25.55 5.03
CA LEU A 352 4.03 -26.55 4.05
C LEU A 352 4.02 -26.01 2.62
N THR A 353 3.53 -24.80 2.40
CA THR A 353 3.39 -24.22 1.06
C THR A 353 4.37 -23.07 0.84
N GLU A 354 4.68 -22.77 -0.42
CA GLU A 354 5.48 -21.61 -0.79
C GLU A 354 4.86 -20.32 -0.23
N TYR A 355 3.56 -20.14 -0.40
CA TYR A 355 2.83 -18.98 0.12
C TYR A 355 3.02 -18.81 1.63
N HIS A 356 2.92 -19.90 2.40
CA HIS A 356 3.13 -19.86 3.85
C HIS A 356 4.59 -19.56 4.23
N ARG A 357 5.56 -20.05 3.45
CA ARG A 357 6.98 -19.78 3.70
C ARG A 357 7.32 -18.30 3.59
N PHE A 358 6.68 -17.57 2.67
CA PHE A 358 6.86 -16.12 2.50
C PHE A 358 6.01 -15.27 3.46
N LYS A 359 5.02 -15.86 4.14
CA LYS A 359 4.05 -15.18 5.01
C LYS A 359 4.14 -15.64 6.47
N VAL A 360 5.26 -16.22 6.89
CA VAL A 360 5.39 -16.81 8.23
C VAL A 360 5.06 -15.84 9.35
N SER A 361 5.48 -14.58 9.25
CA SER A 361 5.20 -13.56 10.27
C SER A 361 3.70 -13.26 10.44
N VAL A 362 2.91 -13.37 9.37
CA VAL A 362 1.44 -13.24 9.43
C VAL A 362 0.82 -14.51 10.01
N ILE A 363 1.33 -15.70 9.61
CA ILE A 363 0.85 -17.00 10.12
C ILE A 363 1.07 -17.09 11.63
N GLU A 364 2.17 -16.55 12.14
CA GLU A 364 2.48 -16.53 13.59
C GLU A 364 1.51 -15.67 14.41
N LEU A 365 0.71 -14.82 13.78
CA LEU A 365 -0.38 -14.09 14.45
C LEU A 365 -1.53 -15.01 14.85
N PHE A 366 -1.72 -16.15 14.19
CA PHE A 366 -2.78 -17.10 14.49
C PHE A 366 -2.33 -18.13 15.54
N ASP A 367 -3.28 -18.60 16.35
CA ASP A 367 -3.04 -19.69 17.29
C ASP A 367 -2.62 -20.96 16.53
N GLU A 368 -1.72 -21.75 17.11
CA GLU A 368 -1.09 -22.90 16.45
C GLU A 368 -2.11 -23.91 15.93
N ASP A 369 -3.15 -24.22 16.72
CA ASP A 369 -4.22 -25.15 16.35
C ASP A 369 -5.06 -24.68 15.16
N ASP A 370 -5.14 -23.37 14.93
CA ASP A 370 -5.93 -22.78 13.87
C ASP A 370 -5.18 -22.66 12.56
N ARG A 371 -3.83 -22.70 12.56
CA ARG A 371 -3.00 -22.54 11.35
C ARG A 371 -3.29 -23.57 10.27
N ARG A 372 -3.79 -24.75 10.60
CA ARG A 372 -4.18 -25.81 9.64
C ARG A 372 -5.34 -25.41 8.73
N TYR A 373 -6.14 -24.42 9.12
CA TYR A 373 -7.30 -23.93 8.36
C TYR A 373 -6.99 -22.72 7.48
N LEU A 374 -5.76 -22.18 7.55
CA LEU A 374 -5.36 -21.00 6.78
C LEU A 374 -5.32 -21.30 5.28
N PRO A 375 -5.60 -20.29 4.42
CA PRO A 375 -5.54 -20.44 2.97
C PRO A 375 -4.12 -20.81 2.53
N LYS A 376 -4.00 -21.85 1.69
CA LYS A 376 -2.70 -22.43 1.27
C LYS A 376 -2.11 -21.74 0.06
N GLU A 377 -2.89 -20.94 -0.65
CA GLU A 377 -2.54 -20.26 -1.89
C GLU A 377 -3.04 -18.83 -1.86
N LYS A 378 -2.36 -17.94 -2.59
CA LYS A 378 -2.79 -16.56 -2.79
C LYS A 378 -3.81 -16.49 -3.92
N GLN A 379 -4.91 -15.77 -3.72
CA GLN A 379 -5.83 -15.43 -4.81
C GLN A 379 -5.26 -14.30 -5.66
N TYR A 380 -5.48 -14.36 -6.97
CA TYR A 380 -5.05 -13.35 -7.94
C TYR A 380 -6.26 -12.83 -8.72
N PHE A 381 -6.27 -11.54 -9.01
CA PHE A 381 -7.39 -10.83 -9.63
C PHE A 381 -6.95 -10.00 -10.85
N LYS A 382 -6.01 -10.54 -11.64
CA LYS A 382 -5.47 -9.86 -12.84
C LYS A 382 -6.55 -9.63 -13.90
N SER A 383 -7.41 -10.62 -14.12
CA SER A 383 -8.54 -10.52 -15.05
C SER A 383 -9.54 -9.43 -14.62
N LEU A 384 -9.86 -9.36 -13.33
CA LEU A 384 -10.72 -8.32 -12.78
C LEU A 384 -10.10 -6.92 -12.95
N ALA A 385 -8.81 -6.78 -12.67
CA ALA A 385 -8.09 -5.52 -12.87
C ALA A 385 -8.14 -5.06 -14.34
N ALA A 386 -7.93 -5.98 -15.29
CA ALA A 386 -7.99 -5.69 -16.72
C ALA A 386 -9.39 -5.25 -17.20
N GLU A 387 -10.46 -5.80 -16.62
CA GLU A 387 -11.83 -5.36 -16.95
C GLU A 387 -12.15 -3.95 -16.44
N ILE A 388 -11.64 -3.57 -15.27
CA ILE A 388 -11.81 -2.23 -14.69
C ILE A 388 -11.04 -1.17 -15.49
N ASP A 389 -10.00 -1.59 -16.22
CA ASP A 389 -9.11 -0.72 -16.98
C ASP A 389 -9.72 -0.14 -18.27
N ASN A 390 -10.87 -0.64 -18.73
CA ASN A 390 -11.55 -0.15 -19.93
C ASN A 390 -12.34 1.17 -19.73
N LEU A 391 -11.98 2.00 -18.76
CA LEU A 391 -12.65 3.25 -18.48
C LEU A 391 -12.27 4.35 -19.48
N PRO A 392 -13.25 5.19 -19.94
CA PRO A 392 -12.99 6.26 -20.88
C PRO A 392 -11.96 7.26 -20.36
N GLY A 393 -10.97 7.57 -21.19
CA GLY A 393 -9.85 8.46 -20.86
C GLY A 393 -10.11 9.95 -21.10
N ASP A 394 -11.34 10.44 -20.86
CA ASP A 394 -11.62 11.88 -20.97
C ASP A 394 -11.29 12.58 -19.65
N ALA A 395 -10.46 13.63 -19.74
CA ALA A 395 -10.06 14.47 -18.64
C ALA A 395 -10.16 15.97 -19.03
N PRO A 396 -11.38 16.47 -19.36
CA PRO A 396 -11.55 17.82 -19.90
C PRO A 396 -11.10 18.91 -18.92
N PHE A 397 -11.33 18.75 -17.63
CA PHE A 397 -10.98 19.76 -16.64
C PHE A 397 -9.45 19.90 -16.47
N ALA A 398 -8.72 18.79 -16.41
CA ALA A 398 -7.25 18.81 -16.35
C ALA A 398 -6.62 19.34 -17.66
N VAL A 399 -7.28 19.13 -18.81
CA VAL A 399 -6.88 19.73 -20.08
C VAL A 399 -7.13 21.25 -20.07
N ASP A 400 -8.27 21.73 -19.57
CA ASP A 400 -8.58 23.15 -19.46
C ASP A 400 -7.63 23.89 -18.50
N LEU A 401 -7.17 23.20 -17.44
CA LEU A 401 -6.10 23.70 -16.55
C LEU A 401 -4.71 23.69 -17.19
N GLY A 402 -4.55 23.14 -18.39
CA GLY A 402 -3.28 23.00 -19.09
C GLY A 402 -2.34 21.95 -18.51
N LEU A 403 -2.83 21.10 -17.61
CA LEU A 403 -2.04 19.99 -17.03
C LEU A 403 -1.83 18.88 -18.05
N PHE A 404 -2.89 18.47 -18.76
CA PHE A 404 -2.85 17.39 -19.75
C PHE A 404 -2.88 17.91 -21.19
N ASP A 405 -2.16 17.23 -22.08
CA ASP A 405 -2.27 17.38 -23.52
C ASP A 405 -3.39 16.48 -24.05
N GLN A 406 -4.42 17.07 -24.62
CA GLN A 406 -5.60 16.35 -25.12
C GLN A 406 -5.27 15.28 -26.19
N ASN A 407 -4.30 15.56 -27.06
CA ASN A 407 -3.93 14.62 -28.11
C ASN A 407 -3.09 13.46 -27.57
N ALA A 408 -2.23 13.72 -26.61
CA ALA A 408 -1.48 12.68 -25.92
C ALA A 408 -2.40 11.79 -25.09
N LEU A 409 -3.36 12.38 -24.36
CA LEU A 409 -4.34 11.63 -23.57
C LEU A 409 -5.16 10.65 -24.42
N LYS A 410 -5.61 11.06 -25.62
CA LYS A 410 -6.36 10.19 -26.56
C LYS A 410 -5.52 9.01 -27.08
N ARG A 411 -4.19 9.14 -27.10
CA ARG A 411 -3.26 8.10 -27.58
C ARG A 411 -2.69 7.24 -26.46
N GLU A 412 -2.94 7.61 -25.20
CA GLU A 412 -2.40 6.88 -24.07
C GLU A 412 -3.03 5.49 -23.95
N THR A 413 -2.19 4.48 -23.86
CA THR A 413 -2.59 3.07 -23.74
C THR A 413 -2.15 2.43 -22.43
N ASP A 414 -1.23 3.10 -21.71
CA ASP A 414 -0.79 2.59 -20.42
C ASP A 414 -1.91 2.70 -19.38
N THR A 415 -2.25 1.57 -18.81
CA THR A 415 -3.35 1.42 -17.86
C THR A 415 -3.16 2.22 -16.57
N ALA A 416 -1.92 2.22 -16.02
CA ALA A 416 -1.63 2.94 -14.78
C ALA A 416 -1.79 4.46 -14.99
N THR A 417 -1.24 4.98 -16.09
CA THR A 417 -1.36 6.39 -16.50
C THR A 417 -2.82 6.79 -16.70
N ARG A 418 -3.62 5.96 -17.37
CA ARG A 418 -5.04 6.23 -17.61
C ARG A 418 -5.86 6.25 -16.32
N LYS A 419 -5.65 5.28 -15.43
CA LYS A 419 -6.31 5.23 -14.12
C LYS A 419 -5.99 6.45 -13.28
N LEU A 420 -4.71 6.77 -13.16
CA LEU A 420 -4.27 7.94 -12.41
C LEU A 420 -4.80 9.23 -13.04
N GLY A 421 -4.78 9.34 -14.38
CA GLY A 421 -5.34 10.48 -15.11
C GLY A 421 -6.81 10.71 -14.79
N ARG A 422 -7.61 9.64 -14.76
CA ARG A 422 -9.02 9.73 -14.37
C ARG A 422 -9.18 10.14 -12.90
N SER A 423 -8.39 9.55 -12.01
CA SER A 423 -8.45 9.89 -10.58
C SER A 423 -8.10 11.35 -10.32
N VAL A 424 -7.08 11.87 -10.99
CA VAL A 424 -6.68 13.28 -10.92
C VAL A 424 -7.75 14.19 -11.51
N GLU A 425 -8.32 13.86 -12.67
CA GLU A 425 -9.42 14.61 -13.28
C GLU A 425 -10.59 14.80 -12.31
N LEU A 426 -11.07 13.71 -11.70
CA LEU A 426 -12.19 13.76 -10.77
C LEU A 426 -11.83 14.54 -9.51
N TRP A 427 -10.63 14.31 -8.97
CA TRP A 427 -10.15 15.01 -7.78
C TRP A 427 -10.03 16.53 -8.00
N LEU A 428 -9.49 16.98 -9.13
CA LEU A 428 -9.38 18.40 -9.45
C LEU A 428 -10.76 19.06 -9.67
N ARG A 429 -11.69 18.35 -10.32
CA ARG A 429 -13.06 18.83 -10.52
C ARG A 429 -13.78 19.02 -9.19
N ASP A 430 -13.76 17.98 -8.34
CA ASP A 430 -14.41 18.02 -7.05
C ASP A 430 -13.78 19.09 -6.14
N ALA A 431 -12.44 19.28 -6.20
CA ALA A 431 -11.74 20.36 -5.52
C ALA A 431 -12.23 21.74 -5.96
N SER A 432 -12.44 21.93 -7.28
CA SER A 432 -13.01 23.17 -7.81
C SER A 432 -14.41 23.45 -7.28
N GLU A 433 -15.24 22.43 -7.16
CA GLU A 433 -16.59 22.52 -6.57
C GLU A 433 -16.55 22.89 -5.07
N GLN A 434 -15.46 22.55 -4.36
CA GLN A 434 -15.20 22.97 -2.99
C GLN A 434 -14.58 24.38 -2.88
N GLY A 435 -14.38 25.07 -3.98
CA GLY A 435 -13.78 26.42 -4.00
C GLY A 435 -12.25 26.45 -3.84
N VAL A 436 -11.58 25.32 -4.06
CA VAL A 436 -10.12 25.21 -4.07
C VAL A 436 -9.56 25.84 -5.33
N LEU A 437 -8.47 26.62 -5.19
CA LEU A 437 -7.77 27.23 -6.31
C LEU A 437 -6.65 26.33 -6.86
N PHE A 438 -6.11 26.70 -8.04
CA PHE A 438 -5.05 25.97 -8.74
C PHE A 438 -3.91 26.92 -9.14
N THR A 439 -2.63 26.50 -8.99
CA THR A 439 -1.44 27.27 -9.40
C THR A 439 -0.44 26.42 -10.16
#